data_1ad5f5ab7676da0ccd6e48929d11853f
#
_entry.id   1ad5f5ab7676da0ccd6e48929d11853f
#
_cell.length_a   1.000
_cell.length_b   1.000
_cell.length_c   1.000
_cell.angle_alpha   90.00
_cell.angle_beta   90.00
_cell.angle_gamma   90.00
#
_symmetry.space_group_name_H-M   'P 1'
#
loop_
_entity.id
_entity.type
_entity.pdbx_description
1 polymer ?
#
loop_
_entity_poly.entity_id
_entity_poly.type
_entity_poly.pdbx_seq_one_letter_code
_entity_poly.pdbx_strand_id
1 'polypeptide(L)'
;MTRTHIVGMSGSLRDESYARRALTRALDAAEDAGATTELLDLREYELPVFDPDRDAADAAHLTEAIREADAVVLATPVYHSSYSSPLKLAIDYCGFEEFEDTTVGLLAVAGGGSPVTALEHLRSVCRALNAWVLPHQVAIPRARNSFEDGKLTDDDIAARVDTLGERAVEFAHIEPDSPCPESLENVGAHL
;
A
#
# COMPACT_ATOMS: atom_id res chain seq x y z
N MET A 1 23.57 -9.44 -6.14
CA MET A 1 22.23 -8.84 -6.41
C MET A 1 21.58 -8.64 -5.05
N THR A 2 21.20 -7.44 -4.70
CA THR A 2 20.37 -7.15 -3.53
C THR A 2 19.02 -7.85 -3.70
N ARG A 3 18.46 -8.39 -2.63
CA ARG A 3 17.11 -8.97 -2.68
C ARG A 3 16.10 -7.82 -2.80
N THR A 4 15.07 -8.02 -3.61
CA THR A 4 13.95 -7.09 -3.70
C THR A 4 13.33 -6.88 -2.33
N HIS A 5 13.07 -5.64 -1.94
CA HIS A 5 12.48 -5.26 -0.66
C HIS A 5 11.07 -4.72 -0.85
N ILE A 6 10.08 -5.39 -0.23
CA ILE A 6 8.67 -5.03 -0.33
C ILE A 6 8.17 -4.51 1.01
N VAL A 7 7.64 -3.30 1.02
CA VAL A 7 7.01 -2.72 2.22
C VAL A 7 5.49 -2.79 2.11
N GLY A 8 4.84 -3.35 3.13
CA GLY A 8 3.39 -3.36 3.25
C GLY A 8 2.91 -2.35 4.28
N MET A 9 1.97 -1.45 3.93
CA MET A 9 1.39 -0.50 4.87
C MET A 9 -0.08 -0.81 5.15
N SER A 10 -0.42 -1.02 6.43
CA SER A 10 -1.78 -1.33 6.88
C SER A 10 -2.47 -0.13 7.51
N GLY A 11 -3.51 0.39 6.81
CA GLY A 11 -4.32 1.52 7.29
C GLY A 11 -5.40 1.18 8.32
N SER A 12 -5.37 -0.01 8.93
CA SER A 12 -6.38 -0.43 9.90
C SER A 12 -5.87 -0.33 11.32
N LEU A 13 -6.58 0.39 12.17
CA LEU A 13 -6.26 0.50 13.61
C LEU A 13 -6.96 -0.58 14.48
N ARG A 14 -7.61 -1.57 13.88
CA ARG A 14 -8.26 -2.65 14.64
C ARG A 14 -7.28 -3.75 15.00
N ASP A 15 -7.37 -4.31 16.20
CA ASP A 15 -6.57 -5.47 16.61
C ASP A 15 -6.84 -6.67 15.72
N GLU A 16 -8.11 -7.00 15.48
CA GLU A 16 -8.57 -8.05 14.60
C GLU A 16 -8.82 -7.53 13.18
N SER A 17 -7.76 -7.01 12.53
CA SER A 17 -7.85 -6.40 11.21
C SER A 17 -7.77 -7.43 10.08
N TYR A 18 -8.83 -7.58 9.31
CA TYR A 18 -8.81 -8.36 8.06
C TYR A 18 -7.89 -7.75 7.00
N ALA A 19 -7.79 -6.42 6.94
CA ALA A 19 -6.90 -5.76 5.99
C ALA A 19 -5.43 -6.08 6.28
N ARG A 20 -5.02 -6.02 7.56
CA ARG A 20 -3.66 -6.41 7.96
C ARG A 20 -3.38 -7.88 7.68
N ARG A 21 -4.32 -8.78 8.01
CA ARG A 21 -4.16 -10.23 7.77
C ARG A 21 -4.02 -10.55 6.28
N ALA A 22 -4.81 -9.90 5.43
CA ALA A 22 -4.67 -10.06 3.99
C ALA A 22 -3.35 -9.47 3.48
N LEU A 23 -2.90 -8.34 4.02
CA LEU A 23 -1.60 -7.76 3.70
C LEU A 23 -0.45 -8.67 4.11
N THR A 24 -0.49 -9.22 5.34
CA THR A 24 0.53 -10.19 5.80
C THR A 24 0.64 -11.37 4.83
N ARG A 25 -0.50 -11.92 4.38
CA ARG A 25 -0.49 -12.99 3.37
C ARG A 25 0.15 -12.57 2.05
N ALA A 26 -0.11 -11.34 1.58
CA ALA A 26 0.54 -10.83 0.37
C ALA A 26 2.07 -10.69 0.55
N LEU A 27 2.50 -10.27 1.74
CA LEU A 27 3.92 -10.19 2.09
C LEU A 27 4.56 -11.59 2.20
N ASP A 28 3.86 -12.57 2.79
CA ASP A 28 4.31 -13.97 2.83
C ASP A 28 4.52 -14.50 1.40
N ALA A 29 3.59 -14.23 0.47
CA ALA A 29 3.72 -14.61 -0.94
C ALA A 29 4.89 -13.89 -1.64
N ALA A 30 5.18 -12.65 -1.28
CA ALA A 30 6.36 -11.93 -1.76
C ALA A 30 7.66 -12.55 -1.23
N GLU A 31 7.69 -13.02 0.02
CA GLU A 31 8.83 -13.75 0.60
C GLU A 31 9.05 -15.08 -0.12
N ASP A 32 7.98 -15.83 -0.38
CA ASP A 32 8.03 -17.08 -1.14
C ASP A 32 8.54 -16.85 -2.58
N ALA A 33 8.27 -15.68 -3.15
CA ALA A 33 8.81 -15.22 -4.43
C ALA A 33 10.27 -14.71 -4.35
N GLY A 34 10.88 -14.70 -3.16
CA GLY A 34 12.29 -14.40 -2.93
C GLY A 34 12.61 -12.99 -2.45
N ALA A 35 11.61 -12.15 -2.15
CA ALA A 35 11.79 -10.82 -1.58
C ALA A 35 12.16 -10.86 -0.08
N THR A 36 12.55 -9.72 0.45
CA THR A 36 12.46 -9.39 1.88
C THR A 36 11.25 -8.51 2.09
N THR A 37 10.59 -8.61 3.23
CA THR A 37 9.37 -7.83 3.50
C THR A 37 9.45 -7.06 4.81
N GLU A 38 8.72 -5.94 4.87
CA GLU A 38 8.48 -5.17 6.08
C GLU A 38 7.01 -4.80 6.17
N LEU A 39 6.42 -4.90 7.37
CA LEU A 39 5.04 -4.49 7.64
C LEU A 39 5.02 -3.21 8.47
N LEU A 40 4.56 -2.11 7.88
CA LEU A 40 4.24 -0.88 8.59
C LEU A 40 2.80 -0.95 9.13
N ASP A 41 2.67 -1.36 10.38
CA ASP A 41 1.39 -1.37 11.09
C ASP A 41 1.13 0.01 11.69
N LEU A 42 0.21 0.78 11.10
CA LEU A 42 -0.06 2.17 11.54
C LEU A 42 -0.60 2.29 12.96
N ARG A 43 -0.86 1.20 13.66
CA ARG A 43 -1.16 1.21 15.11
C ARG A 43 0.08 1.49 15.98
N GLU A 44 1.26 1.25 15.43
CA GLU A 44 2.55 1.38 16.12
C GLU A 44 3.16 2.77 15.94
N TYR A 45 2.49 3.66 15.18
CA TYR A 45 2.95 5.00 14.85
C TYR A 45 2.07 6.07 15.48
N GLU A 46 2.67 7.03 16.17
CA GLU A 46 2.00 8.23 16.65
C GLU A 46 2.11 9.34 15.58
N LEU A 47 1.25 9.28 14.58
CA LEU A 47 1.17 10.29 13.53
C LEU A 47 0.14 11.37 13.89
N PRO A 48 0.54 12.60 14.22
CA PRO A 48 -0.38 13.72 14.34
C PRO A 48 -1.00 14.04 12.98
N VAL A 49 -2.06 14.86 12.97
CA VAL A 49 -2.60 15.40 11.70
C VAL A 49 -1.46 16.09 10.97
N PHE A 50 -1.30 15.75 9.68
CA PHE A 50 -0.22 16.31 8.88
C PHE A 50 -0.27 17.85 8.87
N ASP A 51 0.85 18.43 9.18
CA ASP A 51 1.07 19.88 9.20
C ASP A 51 2.47 20.10 8.58
N PRO A 52 2.57 20.75 7.41
CA PRO A 52 3.85 20.92 6.70
C PRO A 52 4.86 21.77 7.47
N ASP A 53 4.40 22.51 8.49
CA ASP A 53 5.26 23.35 9.32
C ASP A 53 5.76 22.63 10.59
N ARG A 54 5.47 21.33 10.74
CA ARG A 54 5.79 20.55 11.95
C ARG A 54 6.36 19.18 11.63
N ASP A 55 7.47 18.88 12.27
CA ASP A 55 8.05 17.54 12.22
C ASP A 55 7.26 16.56 13.12
N ALA A 56 7.16 15.31 12.65
CA ALA A 56 6.64 14.18 13.41
C ALA A 56 7.71 13.07 13.43
N ALA A 57 8.14 12.69 14.62
CA ALA A 57 9.28 11.76 14.78
C ALA A 57 9.01 10.40 14.12
N ASP A 58 7.79 9.85 14.31
CA ASP A 58 7.43 8.55 13.75
C ASP A 58 7.24 8.59 12.22
N ALA A 59 6.94 9.77 11.65
CA ALA A 59 6.82 9.94 10.22
C ALA A 59 8.18 9.73 9.51
N ALA A 60 9.29 10.12 10.12
CA ALA A 60 10.62 9.95 9.54
C ALA A 60 10.97 8.46 9.32
N HIS A 61 10.63 7.59 10.29
CA HIS A 61 10.82 6.15 10.12
C HIS A 61 9.91 5.56 9.02
N LEU A 62 8.65 5.99 8.99
CA LEU A 62 7.69 5.53 7.98
C LEU A 62 8.12 5.94 6.56
N THR A 63 8.51 7.19 6.35
CA THR A 63 8.94 7.70 5.05
C THR A 63 10.23 7.05 4.59
N GLU A 64 11.19 6.82 5.51
CA GLU A 64 12.44 6.13 5.19
C GLU A 64 12.19 4.69 4.73
N ALA A 65 11.34 3.94 5.45
CA ALA A 65 10.99 2.56 5.07
C ALA A 65 10.35 2.49 3.67
N ILE A 66 9.49 3.47 3.31
CA ILE A 66 8.88 3.53 1.98
C ILE A 66 9.91 3.93 0.92
N ARG A 67 10.80 4.87 1.21
CA ARG A 67 11.87 5.31 0.30
C ARG A 67 12.86 4.21 -0.04
N GLU A 68 13.14 3.30 0.92
CA GLU A 68 14.04 2.17 0.73
C GLU A 68 13.38 0.96 0.06
N ALA A 69 12.04 1.00 -0.14
CA ALA A 69 11.29 -0.10 -0.73
C ALA A 69 11.42 -0.11 -2.26
N ASP A 70 11.62 -1.31 -2.84
CA ASP A 70 11.53 -1.52 -4.29
C ASP A 70 10.06 -1.57 -4.77
N ALA A 71 9.12 -1.96 -3.88
CA ALA A 71 7.68 -1.84 -4.11
C ALA A 71 6.91 -1.73 -2.80
N VAL A 72 5.71 -1.14 -2.86
CA VAL A 72 4.84 -0.92 -1.70
C VAL A 72 3.49 -1.58 -1.91
N VAL A 73 2.96 -2.27 -0.89
CA VAL A 73 1.59 -2.80 -0.89
C VAL A 73 0.75 -2.03 0.13
N LEU A 74 -0.24 -1.28 -0.36
CA LEU A 74 -1.15 -0.50 0.47
C LEU A 74 -2.43 -1.30 0.78
N ALA A 75 -2.72 -1.54 2.05
CA ALA A 75 -3.91 -2.25 2.50
C ALA A 75 -4.81 -1.35 3.35
N THR A 76 -6.09 -1.27 2.99
CA THR A 76 -7.06 -0.41 3.68
C THR A 76 -8.37 -1.12 4.02
N PRO A 77 -8.95 -0.88 5.20
CA PRO A 77 -10.36 -1.11 5.41
C PRO A 77 -11.17 -0.03 4.65
N VAL A 78 -12.36 -0.39 4.21
CA VAL A 78 -13.27 0.55 3.53
C VAL A 78 -14.22 1.19 4.54
N TYR A 79 -14.16 2.51 4.64
CA TYR A 79 -15.09 3.33 5.40
C TYR A 79 -15.73 4.37 4.47
N HIS A 80 -17.07 4.43 4.46
CA HIS A 80 -17.82 5.37 3.62
C HIS A 80 -17.37 5.37 2.14
N SER A 81 -17.16 4.16 1.60
CA SER A 81 -16.73 3.91 0.21
C SER A 81 -15.33 4.42 -0.15
N SER A 82 -14.49 4.72 0.83
CA SER A 82 -13.11 5.17 0.62
C SER A 82 -12.12 4.41 1.52
N TYR A 83 -10.82 4.67 1.31
CA TYR A 83 -9.76 4.20 2.19
C TYR A 83 -9.83 4.88 3.56
N SER A 84 -9.15 4.31 4.54
CA SER A 84 -9.14 4.80 5.91
C SER A 84 -8.34 6.08 6.09
N SER A 85 -8.74 6.93 7.05
CA SER A 85 -8.01 8.13 7.41
C SER A 85 -6.58 7.87 7.91
N PRO A 86 -6.27 6.81 8.69
CA PRO A 86 -4.89 6.51 9.05
C PRO A 86 -3.98 6.27 7.83
N LEU A 87 -4.50 5.56 6.80
CA LEU A 87 -3.72 5.34 5.58
C LEU A 87 -3.48 6.66 4.84
N LYS A 88 -4.51 7.51 4.72
CA LYS A 88 -4.34 8.82 4.08
C LYS A 88 -3.36 9.70 4.85
N LEU A 89 -3.46 9.69 6.18
CA LEU A 89 -2.56 10.45 7.04
C LEU A 89 -1.09 10.02 6.84
N ALA A 90 -0.83 8.72 6.80
CA ALA A 90 0.51 8.19 6.55
C ALA A 90 1.04 8.61 5.15
N ILE A 91 0.19 8.55 4.13
CA ILE A 91 0.55 8.99 2.76
C ILE A 91 0.79 10.50 2.70
N ASP A 92 0.10 11.31 3.50
CA ASP A 92 0.29 12.77 3.52
C ASP A 92 1.67 13.20 4.06
N TYR A 93 2.35 12.34 4.83
CA TYR A 93 3.75 12.53 5.21
C TYR A 93 4.75 12.15 4.12
N CYS A 94 4.30 11.43 3.09
CA CYS A 94 5.13 11.00 1.96
C CYS A 94 4.97 11.97 0.79
N GLY A 95 5.98 12.02 -0.06
CA GLY A 95 5.98 12.80 -1.29
C GLY A 95 6.52 12.01 -2.48
N PHE A 96 7.10 12.73 -3.43
CA PHE A 96 7.73 12.13 -4.61
C PHE A 96 8.97 11.31 -4.22
N GLU A 97 9.72 11.72 -3.19
CA GLU A 97 10.93 11.01 -2.75
C GLU A 97 10.64 9.57 -2.30
N GLU A 98 9.41 9.28 -1.85
CA GLU A 98 8.98 7.98 -1.39
C GLU A 98 8.25 7.16 -2.46
N PHE A 99 7.54 7.82 -3.38
CA PHE A 99 6.62 7.12 -4.28
C PHE A 99 6.93 7.25 -5.77
N GLU A 100 7.71 8.25 -6.21
CA GLU A 100 8.03 8.41 -7.62
C GLU A 100 8.75 7.16 -8.14
N ASP A 101 8.26 6.64 -9.27
CA ASP A 101 8.73 5.41 -9.92
C ASP A 101 8.63 4.13 -9.05
N THR A 102 8.02 4.20 -7.87
CA THR A 102 7.81 3.03 -7.01
C THR A 102 6.60 2.23 -7.48
N THR A 103 6.74 0.90 -7.57
CA THR A 103 5.62 0.00 -7.85
C THR A 103 4.70 -0.12 -6.65
N VAL A 104 3.39 0.09 -6.85
CA VAL A 104 2.39 0.04 -5.77
C VAL A 104 1.30 -0.98 -6.04
N GLY A 105 1.14 -1.94 -5.12
CA GLY A 105 0.03 -2.88 -5.06
C GLY A 105 -1.10 -2.35 -4.16
N LEU A 106 -2.37 -2.58 -4.55
CA LEU A 106 -3.54 -2.10 -3.79
C LEU A 106 -4.43 -3.24 -3.30
N LEU A 107 -4.79 -3.18 -2.00
CA LEU A 107 -5.70 -4.11 -1.36
C LEU A 107 -6.73 -3.35 -0.51
N ALA A 108 -8.02 -3.63 -0.71
CA ALA A 108 -9.09 -3.05 0.08
C ALA A 108 -10.05 -4.10 0.63
N VAL A 109 -10.41 -3.96 1.90
CA VAL A 109 -11.25 -4.90 2.63
C VAL A 109 -12.51 -4.19 3.15
N ALA A 110 -13.67 -4.67 2.74
CA ALA A 110 -14.96 -4.10 3.13
C ALA A 110 -15.80 -5.08 3.95
N GLY A 111 -16.50 -4.56 4.95
CA GLY A 111 -17.57 -5.30 5.63
C GLY A 111 -18.82 -5.47 4.76
N GLY A 112 -19.02 -4.59 3.79
CA GLY A 112 -20.11 -4.58 2.82
C GLY A 112 -19.72 -5.08 1.43
N GLY A 113 -20.48 -4.66 0.41
CA GLY A 113 -20.45 -5.26 -0.94
C GLY A 113 -19.37 -4.76 -1.88
N SER A 114 -18.81 -3.56 -1.72
CA SER A 114 -17.95 -3.01 -2.78
C SER A 114 -16.75 -2.23 -2.22
N PRO A 115 -15.54 -2.85 -2.22
CA PRO A 115 -14.30 -2.15 -1.91
C PRO A 115 -13.67 -1.41 -3.10
N VAL A 116 -14.20 -1.57 -4.32
CA VAL A 116 -13.58 -1.07 -5.56
C VAL A 116 -13.39 0.45 -5.54
N THR A 117 -14.36 1.21 -5.04
CA THR A 117 -14.26 2.68 -4.96
C THR A 117 -13.05 3.13 -4.15
N ALA A 118 -12.75 2.45 -3.03
CA ALA A 118 -11.58 2.76 -2.22
C ALA A 118 -10.27 2.50 -2.97
N LEU A 119 -10.21 1.43 -3.79
CA LEU A 119 -9.07 1.12 -4.64
C LEU A 119 -8.87 2.19 -5.72
N GLU A 120 -9.93 2.66 -6.37
CA GLU A 120 -9.86 3.72 -7.38
C GLU A 120 -9.41 5.06 -6.77
N HIS A 121 -9.88 5.38 -5.55
CA HIS A 121 -9.39 6.57 -4.83
C HIS A 121 -7.89 6.46 -4.51
N LEU A 122 -7.42 5.30 -4.01
CA LEU A 122 -5.99 5.07 -3.76
C LEU A 122 -5.16 5.14 -5.05
N ARG A 123 -5.68 4.55 -6.15
CA ARG A 123 -5.01 4.61 -7.46
C ARG A 123 -4.81 6.06 -7.91
N SER A 124 -5.81 6.92 -7.69
CA SER A 124 -5.71 8.35 -8.01
C SER A 124 -4.65 9.05 -7.16
N VAL A 125 -4.57 8.73 -5.85
CA VAL A 125 -3.56 9.28 -4.94
C VAL A 125 -2.15 8.83 -5.36
N CYS A 126 -1.94 7.52 -5.57
CA CYS A 126 -0.64 6.98 -6.00
C CYS A 126 -0.17 7.58 -7.32
N ARG A 127 -1.10 7.77 -8.29
CA ARG A 127 -0.78 8.41 -9.56
C ARG A 127 -0.35 9.88 -9.37
N ALA A 128 -0.94 10.60 -8.42
CA ALA A 128 -0.55 11.98 -8.11
C ALA A 128 0.87 12.06 -7.51
N LEU A 129 1.38 10.94 -6.97
CA LEU A 129 2.74 10.78 -6.43
C LEU A 129 3.69 10.13 -7.45
N ASN A 130 3.31 10.03 -8.73
CA ASN A 130 4.06 9.41 -9.83
C ASN A 130 4.40 7.92 -9.61
N ALA A 131 3.63 7.21 -8.77
CA ALA A 131 3.83 5.78 -8.53
C ALA A 131 3.27 4.90 -9.66
N TRP A 132 3.92 3.78 -9.91
CA TRP A 132 3.47 2.73 -10.83
C TRP A 132 2.47 1.80 -10.15
N VAL A 133 1.18 2.05 -10.32
CA VAL A 133 0.14 1.22 -9.68
C VAL A 133 -0.13 -0.03 -10.49
N LEU A 134 0.07 -1.20 -9.87
CA LEU A 134 -0.18 -2.49 -10.51
C LEU A 134 -1.60 -2.57 -11.08
N PRO A 135 -1.76 -3.14 -12.30
CA PRO A 135 -3.10 -3.43 -12.84
C PRO A 135 -3.87 -4.42 -11.96
N HIS A 136 -3.16 -5.40 -11.35
CA HIS A 136 -3.75 -6.34 -10.41
C HIS A 136 -3.97 -5.65 -9.06
N GLN A 137 -5.22 -5.67 -8.59
CA GLN A 137 -5.61 -5.16 -7.29
C GLN A 137 -6.56 -6.14 -6.61
N VAL A 138 -6.59 -6.12 -5.28
CA VAL A 138 -7.41 -7.05 -4.50
C VAL A 138 -8.54 -6.32 -3.78
N ALA A 139 -9.76 -6.74 -4.08
CA ALA A 139 -10.99 -6.30 -3.44
C ALA A 139 -11.59 -7.45 -2.63
N ILE A 140 -11.68 -7.32 -1.31
CA ILE A 140 -12.29 -8.32 -0.41
C ILE A 140 -13.61 -7.78 0.12
N PRO A 141 -14.75 -8.12 -0.52
CA PRO A 141 -16.06 -7.73 -0.02
C PRO A 141 -16.52 -8.67 1.10
N ARG A 142 -17.47 -8.22 1.94
CA ARG A 142 -18.08 -9.04 3.00
C ARG A 142 -17.06 -9.84 3.80
N ALA A 143 -15.98 -9.17 4.23
CA ALA A 143 -14.80 -9.80 4.82
C ALA A 143 -15.09 -10.86 5.91
N ARG A 144 -16.17 -10.70 6.68
CA ARG A 144 -16.57 -11.69 7.69
C ARG A 144 -16.88 -13.08 7.12
N ASN A 145 -17.21 -13.16 5.83
CA ASN A 145 -17.53 -14.42 5.15
C ASN A 145 -16.28 -15.07 4.52
N SER A 146 -15.21 -14.29 4.36
CA SER A 146 -13.96 -14.74 3.73
C SER A 146 -12.87 -15.08 4.73
N PHE A 147 -13.10 -14.81 6.03
CA PHE A 147 -12.14 -15.11 7.09
C PHE A 147 -12.77 -15.96 8.19
N GLU A 148 -12.07 -17.00 8.62
CA GLU A 148 -12.41 -17.85 9.77
C GLU A 148 -11.18 -17.96 10.68
N ASP A 149 -11.36 -17.77 11.99
CA ASP A 149 -10.27 -17.76 12.97
C ASP A 149 -9.06 -16.91 12.55
N GLY A 150 -9.34 -15.81 11.87
CA GLY A 150 -8.34 -14.87 11.40
C GLY A 150 -7.61 -15.27 10.12
N LYS A 151 -7.91 -16.42 9.53
CA LYS A 151 -7.34 -16.87 8.27
C LYS A 151 -8.29 -16.58 7.12
N LEU A 152 -7.74 -16.20 5.99
CA LEU A 152 -8.49 -16.06 4.74
C LEU A 152 -8.81 -17.47 4.21
N THR A 153 -10.11 -17.81 4.16
CA THR A 153 -10.60 -19.15 3.82
C THR A 153 -11.26 -19.22 2.44
N ASP A 154 -11.46 -18.10 1.79
CA ASP A 154 -11.94 -18.04 0.41
C ASP A 154 -10.74 -18.22 -0.52
N ASP A 155 -10.65 -19.41 -1.18
CA ASP A 155 -9.50 -19.81 -1.99
C ASP A 155 -9.28 -18.88 -3.20
N ASP A 156 -10.36 -18.37 -3.82
CA ASP A 156 -10.25 -17.47 -4.97
C ASP A 156 -9.69 -16.11 -4.55
N ILE A 157 -10.14 -15.59 -3.41
CA ILE A 157 -9.62 -14.35 -2.85
C ILE A 157 -8.18 -14.57 -2.37
N ALA A 158 -7.91 -15.68 -1.72
CA ALA A 158 -6.58 -16.05 -1.24
C ALA A 158 -5.55 -16.07 -2.38
N ALA A 159 -5.87 -16.75 -3.48
CA ALA A 159 -5.01 -16.80 -4.68
C ALA A 159 -4.77 -15.39 -5.27
N ARG A 160 -5.78 -14.51 -5.24
CA ARG A 160 -5.62 -13.13 -5.70
C ARG A 160 -4.71 -12.31 -4.79
N VAL A 161 -4.75 -12.55 -3.48
CA VAL A 161 -3.86 -11.91 -2.50
C VAL A 161 -2.42 -12.38 -2.72
N ASP A 162 -2.22 -13.69 -2.91
CA ASP A 162 -0.90 -14.26 -3.20
C ASP A 162 -0.33 -13.65 -4.50
N THR A 163 -1.14 -13.62 -5.57
CA THR A 163 -0.77 -12.97 -6.85
C THR A 163 -0.39 -11.49 -6.65
N LEU A 164 -1.00 -10.76 -5.72
CA LEU A 164 -0.62 -9.36 -5.47
C LEU A 164 0.82 -9.26 -4.93
N GLY A 165 1.19 -10.13 -3.99
CA GLY A 165 2.56 -10.20 -3.46
C GLY A 165 3.57 -10.59 -4.53
N GLU A 166 3.28 -11.65 -5.29
CA GLU A 166 4.13 -12.10 -6.41
C GLU A 166 4.34 -11.00 -7.45
N ARG A 167 3.28 -10.28 -7.83
CA ARG A 167 3.34 -9.16 -8.79
C ARG A 167 4.11 -7.96 -8.25
N ALA A 168 4.02 -7.67 -6.95
CA ALA A 168 4.84 -6.63 -6.35
C ALA A 168 6.33 -6.94 -6.52
N VAL A 169 6.75 -8.20 -6.40
CA VAL A 169 8.13 -8.63 -6.64
C VAL A 169 8.50 -8.60 -8.13
N GLU A 170 7.62 -9.15 -8.99
CA GLU A 170 7.86 -9.23 -10.44
C GLU A 170 8.07 -7.85 -11.07
N PHE A 171 7.33 -6.84 -10.61
CA PHE A 171 7.33 -5.49 -11.17
C PHE A 171 7.98 -4.44 -10.25
N ALA A 172 8.79 -4.85 -9.28
CA ALA A 172 9.46 -3.95 -8.33
C ALA A 172 10.49 -3.02 -9.02
N HIS A 173 11.03 -3.41 -10.16
CA HIS A 173 12.06 -2.67 -10.87
C HIS A 173 11.56 -2.24 -12.25
N ILE A 174 10.53 -1.39 -12.29
CA ILE A 174 10.12 -0.72 -13.52
C ILE A 174 10.98 0.53 -13.66
N GLU A 175 12.01 0.47 -14.50
CA GLU A 175 12.83 1.62 -14.83
C GLU A 175 12.37 2.19 -16.17
N PRO A 176 11.89 3.45 -16.22
CA PRO A 176 11.62 4.10 -17.50
C PRO A 176 12.94 4.35 -18.24
N ASP A 177 13.01 3.98 -19.53
CA ASP A 177 14.19 4.20 -20.39
C ASP A 177 14.57 5.69 -20.56
N SER A 178 13.73 6.61 -20.13
CA SER A 178 13.92 8.05 -20.21
C SER A 178 13.06 8.76 -19.15
N PRO A 179 13.51 9.91 -18.61
CA PRO A 179 12.67 10.73 -17.75
C PRO A 179 11.36 11.05 -18.45
N CYS A 180 10.23 10.78 -17.82
CA CYS A 180 8.93 11.14 -18.38
C CYS A 180 8.88 12.66 -18.56
N PRO A 181 8.54 13.18 -19.77
CA PRO A 181 8.42 14.63 -19.98
C PRO A 181 7.46 15.31 -19.00
N GLU A 182 6.46 14.58 -18.51
CA GLU A 182 5.49 15.07 -17.53
C GLU A 182 6.10 15.28 -16.14
N SER A 183 7.13 14.52 -15.75
CA SER A 183 7.85 14.73 -14.49
C SER A 183 8.63 16.05 -14.49
N LEU A 184 9.02 16.53 -15.67
CA LEU A 184 9.70 17.83 -15.84
C LEU A 184 8.74 19.01 -15.82
N GLU A 185 7.44 18.81 -16.12
CA GLU A 185 6.43 19.86 -16.11
C GLU A 185 5.83 20.09 -14.71
N ASN A 186 5.89 19.09 -13.81
CA ASN A 186 5.39 19.18 -12.45
C ASN A 186 6.34 19.83 -11.44
N VAL A 187 7.50 20.33 -11.87
CA VAL A 187 8.45 21.08 -11.02
C VAL A 187 7.84 22.39 -10.45
N GLY A 188 6.63 22.74 -10.84
CA GLY A 188 5.90 23.92 -10.35
C GLY A 188 4.89 23.62 -9.21
N ALA A 189 4.74 22.40 -8.76
CA ALA A 189 3.79 22.02 -7.69
C ALA A 189 4.37 22.17 -6.27
N HIS A 190 5.52 22.78 -6.11
CA HIS A 190 6.05 23.21 -4.83
C HIS A 190 5.43 24.57 -4.48
N LEU A 191 4.17 24.59 -4.06
CA LEU A 191 3.52 25.71 -3.36
C LEU A 191 2.93 25.20 -2.06
#